data_c5ac50330765d055fe8524d997cecf2f
#
_entry.id   c5ac50330765d055fe8524d997cecf2f
#
_cell.length_a   1.000
_cell.length_b   1.000
_cell.length_c   1.000
_cell.angle_alpha   90.00
_cell.angle_beta   90.00
_cell.angle_gamma   90.00
#
_symmetry.space_group_name_H-M   'P 1'
#
loop_
_entity.id
_entity.type
_entity.pdbx_description
1 polymer ?
#
loop_
_entity_poly.entity_id
_entity_poly.type
_entity_poly.pdbx_seq_one_letter_code
_entity_poly.pdbx_strand_id
1 'polypeptide(L)'
;MVLTKNSRGFLSLGLGCIGIIYFGLLYKYLLTPTVPSFNHVRPINLVPFRTISQNLTDGGTPLSHRAYELIGNILVMAPIGVLLAVKMRTFRIWPVALLVISTSSAFELTQYLRWTWRVADIDDVICNSLGAIAAYLISAYLLHLHRPDRFPPFKTSDAFRVVGR
;
A
#
# COMPACT_ATOMS: atom_id res chain seq x y z
N MET A 1 20.26 4.60 24.50
CA MET A 1 19.26 5.44 25.20
C MET A 1 18.02 4.61 25.48
N VAL A 2 17.79 4.21 26.75
CA VAL A 2 16.64 3.39 27.13
C VAL A 2 15.47 4.34 27.39
N LEU A 3 14.41 4.24 26.58
CA LEU A 3 13.20 5.02 26.76
C LEU A 3 12.55 4.66 28.11
N THR A 4 12.18 5.66 28.89
CA THR A 4 11.45 5.47 30.15
C THR A 4 10.05 4.90 29.88
N LYS A 5 9.40 4.31 30.91
CA LYS A 5 8.05 3.75 30.78
C LYS A 5 7.03 4.80 30.26
N ASN A 6 7.16 6.03 30.71
CA ASN A 6 6.30 7.14 30.27
C ASN A 6 6.52 7.52 28.80
N SER A 7 7.78 7.59 28.33
CA SER A 7 8.06 7.92 26.94
C SER A 7 7.59 6.82 25.97
N ARG A 8 7.57 5.55 26.39
CA ARG A 8 6.97 4.46 25.59
C ARG A 8 5.44 4.60 25.49
N GLY A 9 4.77 5.05 26.58
CA GLY A 9 3.35 5.32 26.55
C GLY A 9 2.97 6.45 25.61
N PHE A 10 3.69 7.58 25.66
CA PHE A 10 3.47 8.69 24.73
C PHE A 10 3.74 8.31 23.26
N LEU A 11 4.78 7.52 23.00
CA LEU A 11 5.09 7.05 21.65
C LEU A 11 4.00 6.12 21.11
N SER A 12 3.49 5.19 21.93
CA SER A 12 2.42 4.29 21.52
C SER A 12 1.11 5.02 21.27
N LEU A 13 0.79 6.02 22.08
CA LEU A 13 -0.39 6.88 21.87
C LEU A 13 -0.26 7.69 20.57
N GLY A 14 0.90 8.30 20.34
CA GLY A 14 1.16 9.04 19.09
C GLY A 14 1.03 8.17 17.85
N LEU A 15 1.62 6.98 17.87
CA LEU A 15 1.48 6.02 16.77
C LEU A 15 0.03 5.55 16.58
N GLY A 16 -0.72 5.38 17.65
CA GLY A 16 -2.16 5.07 17.61
C GLY A 16 -2.96 6.18 16.95
N CYS A 17 -2.73 7.44 17.32
CA CYS A 17 -3.37 8.59 16.69
C CYS A 17 -3.05 8.71 15.20
N ILE A 18 -1.77 8.54 14.82
CA ILE A 18 -1.35 8.54 13.41
C ILE A 18 -2.07 7.41 12.65
N GLY A 19 -2.16 6.23 13.24
CA GLY A 19 -2.89 5.10 12.67
C GLY A 19 -4.37 5.41 12.44
N ILE A 20 -5.05 5.99 13.41
CA ILE A 20 -6.47 6.38 13.31
C ILE A 20 -6.66 7.43 12.20
N ILE A 21 -5.81 8.45 12.17
CA ILE A 21 -5.85 9.49 11.12
C ILE A 21 -5.63 8.85 9.75
N TYR A 22 -4.61 8.01 9.61
CA TYR A 22 -4.31 7.32 8.36
C TYR A 22 -5.50 6.47 7.88
N PHE A 23 -6.06 5.62 8.74
CA PHE A 23 -7.20 4.79 8.36
C PHE A 23 -8.46 5.62 8.08
N GLY A 24 -8.67 6.73 8.79
CA GLY A 24 -9.74 7.67 8.50
C GLY A 24 -9.59 8.35 7.13
N LEU A 25 -8.38 8.78 6.78
CA LEU A 25 -8.08 9.34 5.46
C LEU A 25 -8.20 8.29 4.36
N LEU A 26 -7.70 7.09 4.60
CA LEU A 26 -7.83 5.96 3.69
C LEU A 26 -9.31 5.63 3.44
N TYR A 27 -10.10 5.54 4.50
CA TYR A 27 -11.54 5.33 4.41
C TYR A 27 -12.23 6.43 3.58
N LYS A 28 -11.92 7.69 3.87
CA LYS A 28 -12.43 8.84 3.10
C LYS A 28 -12.02 8.75 1.63
N TYR A 29 -10.74 8.49 1.35
CA TYR A 29 -10.20 8.40 -0.01
C TYR A 29 -10.87 7.26 -0.79
N LEU A 30 -11.04 6.10 -0.18
CA LEU A 30 -11.63 4.92 -0.80
C LEU A 30 -13.14 5.05 -1.03
N LEU A 31 -13.86 5.75 -0.15
CA LEU A 31 -15.31 5.79 -0.16
C LEU A 31 -15.90 7.13 -0.63
N THR A 32 -15.06 8.13 -0.92
CA THR A 32 -15.55 9.40 -1.47
C THR A 32 -15.98 9.16 -2.93
N PRO A 33 -17.24 9.42 -3.25
CA PRO A 33 -17.73 9.31 -4.63
C PRO A 33 -16.97 10.31 -5.52
N THR A 34 -16.55 9.85 -6.68
CA THR A 34 -16.14 10.75 -7.76
C THR A 34 -17.36 11.23 -8.53
N VAL A 35 -17.21 12.24 -9.37
CA VAL A 35 -18.32 12.84 -10.11
C VAL A 35 -19.09 11.75 -10.89
N PRO A 36 -20.43 11.71 -10.81
CA PRO A 36 -21.21 10.71 -11.51
C PRO A 36 -20.98 10.76 -13.01
N SER A 37 -20.69 9.62 -13.63
CA SER A 37 -20.75 9.49 -15.08
C SER A 37 -22.21 9.38 -15.50
N PHE A 38 -22.67 10.22 -16.41
CA PHE A 38 -24.05 10.22 -16.90
C PHE A 38 -24.44 8.92 -17.65
N ASN A 39 -23.48 8.08 -18.00
CA ASN A 39 -23.74 6.91 -18.84
C ASN A 39 -24.05 5.62 -18.08
N HIS A 40 -24.21 5.63 -16.76
CA HIS A 40 -24.50 4.46 -15.92
C HIS A 40 -23.61 3.22 -16.12
N VAL A 41 -22.58 3.30 -16.96
CA VAL A 41 -21.65 2.22 -17.21
C VAL A 41 -20.52 2.32 -16.17
N ARG A 42 -20.33 1.24 -15.42
CA ARG A 42 -19.20 1.13 -14.50
C ARG A 42 -17.96 0.71 -15.30
N PRO A 43 -16.99 1.60 -15.49
CA PRO A 43 -15.81 1.24 -16.22
C PRO A 43 -14.95 0.27 -15.38
N ILE A 44 -14.38 -0.72 -16.06
CA ILE A 44 -13.41 -1.67 -15.50
C ILE A 44 -12.20 -1.67 -16.41
N ASN A 45 -11.03 -1.46 -15.85
CA ASN A 45 -9.77 -1.61 -16.56
C ASN A 45 -9.01 -2.82 -15.99
N LEU A 46 -8.96 -3.90 -16.75
CA LEU A 46 -8.19 -5.11 -16.41
C LEU A 46 -6.93 -5.26 -17.28
N VAL A 47 -6.60 -4.25 -18.09
CA VAL A 47 -5.39 -4.25 -18.91
C VAL A 47 -4.24 -3.65 -18.10
N PRO A 48 -3.25 -4.46 -17.65
CA PRO A 48 -2.13 -3.97 -16.88
C PRO A 48 -1.35 -2.88 -17.61
N PHE A 49 -0.89 -1.88 -16.88
CA PHE A 49 -0.10 -0.73 -17.33
C PHE A 49 -0.82 0.23 -18.27
N ARG A 50 -2.12 0.06 -18.53
CA ARG A 50 -2.88 0.95 -19.41
C ARG A 50 -3.00 2.34 -18.81
N THR A 51 -3.51 2.46 -17.61
CA THR A 51 -3.69 3.74 -16.90
C THR A 51 -2.34 4.37 -16.58
N ILE A 52 -1.36 3.58 -16.17
CA ILE A 52 0.01 4.04 -15.93
C ILE A 52 0.60 4.65 -17.21
N SER A 53 0.49 3.95 -18.35
CA SER A 53 1.01 4.45 -19.62
C SER A 53 0.28 5.71 -20.09
N GLN A 54 -1.04 5.75 -19.95
CA GLN A 54 -1.84 6.94 -20.25
C GLN A 54 -1.40 8.13 -19.39
N ASN A 55 -1.25 7.94 -18.08
CA ASN A 55 -0.77 8.97 -17.18
C ASN A 55 0.66 9.48 -17.51
N LEU A 56 1.49 8.65 -18.11
CA LEU A 56 2.84 9.05 -18.52
C LEU A 56 2.87 9.77 -19.87
N THR A 57 1.95 9.44 -20.79
CA THR A 57 1.97 9.91 -22.19
C THR A 57 0.92 10.98 -22.51
N ASP A 58 -0.14 11.10 -21.69
CA ASP A 58 -1.20 12.08 -21.93
C ASP A 58 -0.66 13.52 -21.82
N GLY A 59 -0.72 14.26 -22.91
CA GLY A 59 -0.34 15.67 -22.95
C GLY A 59 -1.46 16.65 -22.59
N GLY A 60 -2.70 16.17 -22.48
CA GLY A 60 -3.88 16.99 -22.21
C GLY A 60 -4.16 17.24 -20.73
N THR A 61 -3.79 16.28 -19.87
CA THR A 61 -3.98 16.38 -18.43
C THR A 61 -2.76 17.01 -17.76
N PRO A 62 -2.92 17.97 -16.82
CA PRO A 62 -1.80 18.56 -16.10
C PRO A 62 -0.92 17.50 -15.43
N LEU A 63 0.41 17.66 -15.54
CA LEU A 63 1.39 16.74 -14.95
C LEU A 63 1.17 16.56 -13.44
N SER A 64 0.79 17.61 -12.74
CA SER A 64 0.49 17.57 -11.30
C SER A 64 -0.65 16.60 -10.96
N HIS A 65 -1.70 16.56 -11.77
CA HIS A 65 -2.84 15.65 -11.55
C HIS A 65 -2.42 14.19 -11.79
N ARG A 66 -1.73 13.92 -12.89
CA ARG A 66 -1.22 12.59 -13.24
C ARG A 66 -0.24 12.04 -12.20
N ALA A 67 0.69 12.90 -11.76
CA ALA A 67 1.63 12.56 -10.69
C ALA A 67 0.90 12.29 -9.36
N TYR A 68 -0.13 13.07 -9.04
CA TYR A 68 -0.93 12.87 -7.83
C TYR A 68 -1.62 11.51 -7.82
N GLU A 69 -2.19 11.06 -8.94
CA GLU A 69 -2.83 9.75 -9.05
C GLU A 69 -1.83 8.61 -8.86
N LEU A 70 -0.73 8.61 -9.63
CA LEU A 70 0.28 7.56 -9.55
C LEU A 70 0.97 7.50 -8.18
N ILE A 71 1.43 8.65 -7.69
CA ILE A 71 2.13 8.73 -6.40
C ILE A 71 1.15 8.47 -5.25
N GLY A 72 -0.08 8.95 -5.37
CA GLY A 72 -1.14 8.72 -4.39
C GLY A 72 -1.38 7.23 -4.18
N ASN A 73 -1.54 6.46 -5.27
CA ASN A 73 -1.73 5.02 -5.20
C ASN A 73 -0.49 4.30 -4.64
N ILE A 74 0.73 4.69 -5.02
CA ILE A 74 1.95 4.12 -4.42
C ILE A 74 2.02 4.39 -2.92
N LEU A 75 1.70 5.59 -2.47
CA LEU A 75 1.85 5.99 -1.08
C LEU A 75 0.71 5.52 -0.17
N VAL A 76 -0.49 5.33 -0.71
CA VAL A 76 -1.68 5.00 0.09
C VAL A 76 -1.52 3.69 0.88
N MET A 77 -0.82 2.70 0.34
CA MET A 77 -0.58 1.41 1.01
C MET A 77 0.80 1.30 1.69
N ALA A 78 1.68 2.28 1.51
CA ALA A 78 3.02 2.27 2.10
C ALA A 78 3.01 2.09 3.64
N PRO A 79 2.14 2.75 4.43
CA PRO A 79 2.07 2.54 5.87
C PRO A 79 1.74 1.10 6.28
N ILE A 80 0.95 0.38 5.48
CA ILE A 80 0.67 -1.04 5.71
C ILE A 80 1.95 -1.85 5.55
N GLY A 81 2.77 -1.55 4.54
CA GLY A 81 4.08 -2.17 4.35
C GLY A 81 5.01 -1.97 5.56
N VAL A 82 5.08 -0.76 6.10
CA VAL A 82 5.84 -0.45 7.32
C VAL A 82 5.34 -1.28 8.51
N LEU A 83 4.03 -1.31 8.73
CA LEU A 83 3.43 -2.09 9.81
C LEU A 83 3.74 -3.59 9.69
N LEU A 84 3.68 -4.13 8.48
CA LEU A 84 4.02 -5.53 8.22
C LEU A 84 5.50 -5.82 8.52
N ALA A 85 6.43 -4.93 8.17
CA ALA A 85 7.84 -5.07 8.50
C ALA A 85 8.06 -5.15 10.01
N VAL A 86 7.42 -4.28 10.78
CA VAL A 86 7.50 -4.28 12.25
C VAL A 86 6.92 -5.55 12.87
N LYS A 87 5.82 -6.07 12.30
CA LYS A 87 5.11 -7.25 12.83
C LYS A 87 5.74 -8.57 12.42
N MET A 88 6.07 -8.73 11.15
CA MET A 88 6.51 -10.02 10.61
C MET A 88 7.99 -10.30 10.88
N ARG A 89 8.82 -9.26 11.02
CA ARG A 89 10.26 -9.38 11.33
C ARG A 89 10.98 -10.41 10.46
N THR A 90 10.68 -10.43 9.19
CA THR A 90 11.23 -11.37 8.21
C THR A 90 11.47 -10.65 6.89
N PHE A 91 12.31 -11.20 6.03
CA PHE A 91 12.48 -10.73 4.66
C PHE A 91 11.65 -11.53 3.64
N ARG A 92 10.71 -12.35 4.10
CA ARG A 92 9.87 -13.12 3.17
C ARG A 92 8.88 -12.21 2.46
N ILE A 93 9.05 -12.07 1.16
CA ILE A 93 8.21 -11.19 0.31
C ILE A 93 6.85 -11.82 0.02
N TRP A 94 6.78 -13.13 -0.22
CA TRP A 94 5.56 -13.78 -0.69
C TRP A 94 4.33 -13.63 0.21
N PRO A 95 4.41 -13.82 1.54
CA PRO A 95 3.25 -13.60 2.40
C PRO A 95 2.80 -12.14 2.39
N VAL A 96 3.75 -11.20 2.31
CA VAL A 96 3.48 -9.77 2.25
C VAL A 96 2.82 -9.42 0.92
N ALA A 97 3.38 -9.89 -0.19
CA ALA A 97 2.82 -9.65 -1.52
C ALA A 97 1.38 -10.19 -1.62
N LEU A 98 1.14 -11.42 -1.17
CA LEU A 98 -0.18 -12.02 -1.17
C LEU A 98 -1.18 -11.19 -0.35
N LEU A 99 -0.81 -10.80 0.86
CA LEU A 99 -1.66 -10.02 1.75
C LEU A 99 -1.97 -8.64 1.13
N VAL A 100 -0.97 -7.95 0.62
CA VAL A 100 -1.12 -6.59 0.07
C VAL A 100 -1.93 -6.62 -1.22
N ILE A 101 -1.66 -7.54 -2.14
CA ILE A 101 -2.44 -7.70 -3.38
C ILE A 101 -3.89 -8.02 -3.05
N SER A 102 -4.15 -8.96 -2.13
CA SER A 102 -5.52 -9.31 -1.72
C SER A 102 -6.24 -8.12 -1.10
N THR A 103 -5.56 -7.34 -0.25
CA THR A 103 -6.14 -6.17 0.39
C THR A 103 -6.43 -5.07 -0.64
N SER A 104 -5.51 -4.79 -1.55
CA SER A 104 -5.71 -3.80 -2.61
C SER A 104 -6.83 -4.20 -3.57
N SER A 105 -6.89 -5.48 -3.96
CA SER A 105 -7.98 -6.00 -4.79
C SER A 105 -9.34 -5.91 -4.08
N ALA A 106 -9.38 -6.14 -2.77
CA ALA A 106 -10.60 -5.99 -1.98
C ALA A 106 -11.05 -4.52 -1.93
N PHE A 107 -10.12 -3.57 -1.89
CA PHE A 107 -10.45 -2.14 -1.96
C PHE A 107 -11.04 -1.77 -3.32
N GLU A 108 -10.41 -2.18 -4.42
CA GLU A 108 -10.95 -1.95 -5.76
C GLU A 108 -12.35 -2.55 -5.94
N LEU A 109 -12.54 -3.77 -5.47
CA LEU A 109 -13.85 -4.42 -5.49
C LEU A 109 -14.87 -3.65 -4.66
N THR A 110 -14.48 -3.16 -3.48
CA THR A 110 -15.38 -2.36 -2.61
C THR A 110 -15.76 -1.06 -3.29
N GLN A 111 -14.84 -0.38 -3.93
CA GLN A 111 -15.11 0.83 -4.69
C GLN A 111 -16.06 0.56 -5.86
N TYR A 112 -15.83 -0.50 -6.60
CA TYR A 112 -16.68 -0.93 -7.70
C TYR A 112 -18.11 -1.26 -7.23
N LEU A 113 -18.26 -1.99 -6.13
CA LEU A 113 -19.56 -2.40 -5.61
C LEU A 113 -20.36 -1.24 -4.97
N ARG A 114 -19.68 -0.26 -4.36
CA ARG A 114 -20.33 0.81 -3.61
C ARG A 114 -20.84 1.99 -4.45
N TRP A 115 -20.89 1.89 -5.76
CA TRP A 115 -21.38 2.97 -6.62
C TRP A 115 -20.56 4.27 -6.49
N THR A 116 -19.28 4.17 -6.18
CA THR A 116 -18.41 5.35 -6.04
C THR A 116 -18.08 6.02 -7.38
N TRP A 117 -18.60 5.48 -8.49
CA TRP A 117 -18.32 5.92 -9.86
C TRP A 117 -16.84 5.89 -10.23
N ARG A 118 -16.05 5.18 -9.45
CA ARG A 118 -14.63 4.97 -9.75
C ARG A 118 -14.47 3.80 -10.73
N VAL A 119 -13.43 3.90 -11.53
CA VAL A 119 -12.97 2.81 -12.39
C VAL A 119 -12.36 1.76 -11.46
N ALA A 120 -12.80 0.50 -11.58
CA ALA A 120 -12.02 -0.60 -10.97
C ALA A 120 -10.80 -0.82 -11.86
N ASP A 121 -9.61 -0.52 -11.36
CA ASP A 121 -8.40 -0.47 -12.14
C ASP A 121 -7.32 -1.42 -11.60
N ILE A 122 -6.87 -2.33 -12.45
CA ILE A 122 -5.77 -3.24 -12.10
C ILE A 122 -4.46 -2.48 -11.83
N ASP A 123 -4.27 -1.32 -12.44
CA ASP A 123 -3.07 -0.51 -12.23
C ASP A 123 -3.03 0.11 -10.84
N ASP A 124 -4.19 0.40 -10.24
CA ASP A 124 -4.27 0.83 -8.85
C ASP A 124 -3.83 -0.30 -7.91
N VAL A 125 -4.24 -1.55 -8.20
CA VAL A 125 -3.76 -2.72 -7.44
C VAL A 125 -2.25 -2.87 -7.58
N ILE A 126 -1.70 -2.69 -8.77
CA ILE A 126 -0.26 -2.78 -9.03
C ILE A 126 0.48 -1.68 -8.25
N CYS A 127 0.10 -0.42 -8.38
CA CYS A 127 0.75 0.71 -7.72
C CYS A 127 0.67 0.62 -6.19
N ASN A 128 -0.49 0.31 -5.65
CA ASN A 128 -0.72 0.11 -4.23
C ASN A 128 0.17 -1.01 -3.66
N SER A 129 0.25 -2.13 -4.38
CA SER A 129 1.03 -3.29 -3.97
C SER A 129 2.53 -3.01 -4.04
N LEU A 130 3.00 -2.36 -5.10
CA LEU A 130 4.40 -1.95 -5.22
C LEU A 130 4.81 -0.99 -4.11
N GLY A 131 3.98 0.00 -3.79
CA GLY A 131 4.22 0.95 -2.71
C GLY A 131 4.35 0.28 -1.34
N ALA A 132 3.44 -0.64 -1.02
CA ALA A 132 3.49 -1.38 0.24
C ALA A 132 4.69 -2.34 0.31
N ILE A 133 5.01 -3.05 -0.76
CA ILE A 133 6.16 -3.96 -0.81
C ILE A 133 7.47 -3.18 -0.69
N ALA A 134 7.60 -2.06 -1.39
CA ALA A 134 8.78 -1.19 -1.29
C ALA A 134 8.95 -0.67 0.15
N ALA A 135 7.88 -0.15 0.75
CA ALA A 135 7.90 0.33 2.14
C ALA A 135 8.23 -0.79 3.13
N TYR A 136 7.70 -2.00 2.91
CA TYR A 136 8.05 -3.18 3.70
C TYR A 136 9.55 -3.50 3.63
N LEU A 137 10.11 -3.60 2.42
CA LEU A 137 11.52 -3.95 2.23
C LEU A 137 12.46 -2.90 2.82
N ILE A 138 12.20 -1.62 2.58
CA ILE A 138 12.96 -0.51 3.14
C ILE A 138 12.91 -0.56 4.67
N SER A 139 11.72 -0.71 5.24
CA SER A 139 11.55 -0.77 6.69
C SER A 139 12.20 -2.01 7.31
N ALA A 140 12.06 -3.17 6.69
CA ALA A 140 12.70 -4.41 7.13
C ALA A 140 14.24 -4.29 7.10
N TYR A 141 14.79 -3.68 6.06
CA TYR A 141 16.23 -3.41 5.96
C TYR A 141 16.73 -2.44 7.04
N LEU A 142 16.02 -1.33 7.25
CA LEU A 142 16.36 -0.36 8.31
C LEU A 142 16.27 -0.99 9.70
N LEU A 143 15.25 -1.81 9.96
CA LEU A 143 15.11 -2.53 11.22
C LEU A 143 16.20 -3.57 11.41
N HIS A 144 16.66 -4.24 10.34
CA HIS A 144 17.81 -5.16 10.38
C HIS A 144 19.10 -4.43 10.77
N LEU A 145 19.38 -3.26 10.18
CA LEU A 145 20.55 -2.46 10.52
C LEU A 145 20.56 -2.03 11.99
N HIS A 146 19.39 -1.71 12.56
CA HIS A 146 19.30 -1.24 13.95
C HIS A 146 19.17 -2.38 14.98
N ARG A 147 18.71 -3.54 14.60
CA ARG A 147 18.47 -4.70 15.49
C ARG A 147 18.66 -6.01 14.74
N PRO A 148 19.92 -6.35 14.37
CA PRO A 148 20.21 -7.56 13.60
C PRO A 148 19.84 -8.86 14.36
N ASP A 149 19.82 -8.82 15.70
CA ASP A 149 19.39 -9.91 16.56
C ASP A 149 17.92 -10.32 16.37
N ARG A 150 17.08 -9.39 15.96
CA ARG A 150 15.64 -9.60 15.72
C ARG A 150 15.28 -9.88 14.29
N PHE A 151 16.15 -9.58 13.36
CA PHE A 151 16.00 -9.82 11.93
C PHE A 151 17.15 -10.72 11.49
N PRO A 152 16.91 -12.00 11.22
CA PRO A 152 17.98 -12.89 10.72
C PRO A 152 18.53 -12.33 9.40
N PRO A 153 19.82 -12.60 9.10
CA PRO A 153 20.43 -12.14 7.86
C PRO A 153 19.62 -12.64 6.66
N PHE A 154 19.48 -11.80 5.66
CA PHE A 154 18.82 -12.15 4.41
C PHE A 154 19.58 -13.30 3.74
N LYS A 155 18.98 -14.49 3.76
CA LYS A 155 19.44 -15.62 2.96
C LYS A 155 18.62 -15.63 1.68
N THR A 156 19.27 -15.53 0.54
CA THR A 156 18.60 -15.59 -0.78
C THR A 156 17.71 -16.82 -0.92
N SER A 157 18.06 -17.94 -0.28
CA SER A 157 17.24 -19.15 -0.21
C SER A 157 15.90 -18.94 0.50
N ASP A 158 15.78 -17.97 1.40
CA ASP A 158 14.55 -17.72 2.16
C ASP A 158 13.53 -16.88 1.38
N ALA A 159 14.00 -16.09 0.41
CA ALA A 159 13.13 -15.32 -0.46
C ALA A 159 12.26 -16.21 -1.36
N PHE A 160 12.77 -17.39 -1.73
CA PHE A 160 12.14 -18.30 -2.68
C PHE A 160 11.70 -19.64 -2.07
N ARG A 161 11.84 -19.85 -0.77
CA ARG A 161 11.32 -21.04 -0.12
C ARG A 161 9.79 -21.01 -0.16
N VAL A 162 9.25 -21.47 -1.27
CA VAL A 162 7.86 -21.87 -1.40
C VAL A 162 7.63 -22.99 -0.38
N VAL A 163 6.54 -22.87 0.34
CA VAL A 163 6.02 -23.80 1.33
C VAL A 163 6.11 -25.22 0.80
N GLY A 164 7.14 -25.93 1.20
CA GLY A 164 7.31 -27.34 0.99
C GLY A 164 7.53 -27.99 2.36
N ARG A 165 6.45 -28.20 3.07
CA ARG A 165 6.24 -29.28 4.04
C ARG A 165 4.78 -29.33 4.39
#